data_b559830bef9ac09a2aeeb3731abd950b
#
_entry.id   b559830bef9ac09a2aeeb3731abd950b
#
_cell.length_a   1.000
_cell.length_b   1.000
_cell.length_c   1.000
_cell.angle_alpha   90.00
_cell.angle_beta   90.00
_cell.angle_gamma   90.00
#
_symmetry.space_group_name_H-M   'P 1'
#
loop_
_entity.id
_entity.type
_entity.pdbx_description
1 polymer ?
#
loop_
_entity_poly.entity_id
_entity_poly.type
_entity_poly.pdbx_seq_one_letter_code
_entity_poly.pdbx_strand_id
1 'polypeptide(L)'
;QDKTGNEEKMLVNFLTTNHTYFMREFEHFDFFKSQVLPWLRQKEAARKDLRIWCGAASSGEEPYMIAMVLADFFGMEHAQWDTKVLATDISTKVLQKAMAGIYSDEQLKNIPEHWRKKFFHKLAGGTQYQVRQELKNEVIFRQFNLMDPFPFRRRMHTIFLRNVMIYFDEKTKR
;
A
#
# COMPACT_ATOMS: atom_id res chain seq x y z
N GLN A 1 -8.18 -4.06 34.53
CA GLN A 1 -8.76 -3.51 33.28
C GLN A 1 -7.75 -2.55 32.68
N ASP A 2 -7.24 -2.89 31.49
CA ASP A 2 -6.31 -2.04 30.73
C ASP A 2 -7.01 -0.75 30.28
N LYS A 3 -6.86 0.33 31.05
CA LYS A 3 -7.40 1.66 30.72
C LYS A 3 -6.63 2.32 29.56
N THR A 4 -5.53 1.74 29.08
CA THR A 4 -4.68 2.31 28.03
C THR A 4 -4.94 1.72 26.65
N GLY A 5 -5.69 0.60 26.54
CA GLY A 5 -5.92 -0.16 25.31
C GLY A 5 -4.66 -0.82 24.76
N ASN A 6 -3.57 -0.91 25.55
CA ASN A 6 -2.33 -1.51 25.10
C ASN A 6 -2.41 -3.03 24.98
N GLU A 7 -3.15 -3.70 25.88
CA GLU A 7 -3.34 -5.16 25.82
C GLU A 7 -4.13 -5.55 24.59
N GLU A 8 -5.19 -4.80 24.25
CA GLU A 8 -5.97 -5.01 23.02
C GLU A 8 -5.11 -4.82 21.77
N LYS A 9 -4.31 -3.76 21.69
CA LYS A 9 -3.36 -3.52 20.62
C LYS A 9 -2.31 -4.63 20.50
N MET A 10 -1.80 -5.11 21.62
CA MET A 10 -0.85 -6.23 21.63
C MET A 10 -1.50 -7.51 21.13
N LEU A 11 -2.74 -7.80 21.54
CA LEU A 11 -3.49 -8.96 21.08
C LEU A 11 -3.76 -8.92 19.56
N VAL A 12 -4.21 -7.77 19.06
CA VAL A 12 -4.41 -7.56 17.61
C VAL A 12 -3.12 -7.78 16.84
N ASN A 13 -2.02 -7.18 17.29
CA ASN A 13 -0.71 -7.36 16.64
C ASN A 13 -0.19 -8.80 16.66
N PHE A 14 -0.60 -9.60 17.64
CA PHE A 14 -0.22 -11.01 17.78
C PHE A 14 -1.09 -11.92 16.90
N LEU A 15 -2.39 -11.64 16.81
CA LEU A 15 -3.36 -12.47 16.09
C LEU A 15 -3.40 -12.22 14.58
N THR A 16 -2.92 -11.05 14.12
CA THR A 16 -2.98 -10.72 12.69
C THR A 16 -1.95 -11.51 11.88
N THR A 17 -2.41 -12.22 10.85
CA THR A 17 -1.55 -12.87 9.87
C THR A 17 -1.16 -11.86 8.81
N ASN A 18 0.12 -11.43 8.83
CA ASN A 18 0.62 -10.35 7.97
C ASN A 18 1.51 -10.87 6.83
N HIS A 19 1.09 -11.95 6.14
CA HIS A 19 1.86 -12.53 5.05
C HIS A 19 1.70 -11.69 3.78
N THR A 20 2.74 -10.95 3.41
CA THR A 20 2.80 -10.13 2.21
C THR A 20 4.21 -10.14 1.61
N TYR A 21 4.33 -9.90 0.32
CA TYR A 21 5.60 -9.79 -0.39
C TYR A 21 5.43 -8.97 -1.67
N PHE A 22 6.53 -8.38 -2.14
CA PHE A 22 6.54 -7.66 -3.41
C PHE A 22 6.22 -8.59 -4.58
N MET A 23 5.52 -8.07 -5.58
CA MET A 23 5.10 -8.80 -6.80
C MET A 23 4.08 -9.92 -6.57
N ARG A 24 3.44 -9.98 -5.38
CA ARG A 24 2.37 -10.93 -5.11
C ARG A 24 1.20 -10.71 -6.05
N GLU A 25 0.83 -11.78 -6.82
CA GLU A 25 -0.30 -11.74 -7.77
C GLU A 25 -0.20 -10.50 -8.69
N PHE A 26 0.96 -10.36 -9.36
CA PHE A 26 1.32 -9.17 -10.13
C PHE A 26 0.32 -8.85 -11.24
N GLU A 27 -0.43 -9.83 -11.71
CA GLU A 27 -1.48 -9.69 -12.73
C GLU A 27 -2.52 -8.63 -12.35
N HIS A 28 -2.81 -8.45 -11.05
CA HIS A 28 -3.71 -7.39 -10.58
C HIS A 28 -3.14 -5.99 -10.80
N PHE A 29 -1.83 -5.83 -10.64
CA PHE A 29 -1.15 -4.56 -10.89
C PHE A 29 -0.99 -4.28 -12.38
N ASP A 30 -0.75 -5.32 -13.18
CA ASP A 30 -0.72 -5.21 -14.63
C ASP A 30 -2.09 -4.82 -15.20
N PHE A 31 -3.18 -5.45 -14.73
CA PHE A 31 -4.54 -5.06 -15.07
C PHE A 31 -4.83 -3.61 -14.64
N PHE A 32 -4.44 -3.24 -13.42
CA PHE A 32 -4.59 -1.87 -12.93
C PHE A 32 -3.88 -0.87 -13.84
N LYS A 33 -2.61 -1.15 -14.21
CA LYS A 33 -1.79 -0.30 -15.08
C LYS A 33 -2.33 -0.22 -16.51
N SER A 34 -2.72 -1.36 -17.09
CA SER A 34 -3.05 -1.46 -18.51
C SER A 34 -4.51 -1.11 -18.84
N GLN A 35 -5.44 -1.35 -17.91
CA GLN A 35 -6.87 -1.16 -18.15
C GLN A 35 -7.46 -0.03 -17.28
N VAL A 36 -7.19 -0.02 -15.99
CA VAL A 36 -7.86 0.90 -15.06
C VAL A 36 -7.26 2.30 -15.14
N LEU A 37 -5.93 2.43 -15.09
CA LEU A 37 -5.27 3.74 -15.11
C LEU A 37 -5.51 4.55 -16.38
N PRO A 38 -5.49 4.00 -17.61
CA PRO A 38 -5.83 4.76 -18.81
C PRO A 38 -7.24 5.35 -18.76
N TRP A 39 -8.21 4.55 -18.30
CA TRP A 39 -9.58 5.01 -18.14
C TRP A 39 -9.70 6.10 -17.07
N LEU A 40 -9.07 5.91 -15.89
CA LEU A 40 -9.06 6.91 -14.82
C LEU A 40 -8.36 8.20 -15.25
N ARG A 41 -7.23 8.11 -15.96
CA ARG A 41 -6.51 9.28 -16.49
C ARG A 41 -7.41 10.12 -17.40
N GLN A 42 -8.17 9.49 -18.28
CA GLN A 42 -9.12 10.19 -19.14
C GLN A 42 -10.27 10.81 -18.34
N LYS A 43 -10.86 10.04 -17.43
CA LYS A 43 -12.02 10.45 -16.63
C LYS A 43 -11.71 11.61 -15.68
N GLU A 44 -10.54 11.58 -15.05
CA GLU A 44 -10.13 12.56 -14.05
C GLU A 44 -9.14 13.61 -14.60
N ALA A 45 -9.01 13.72 -15.92
CA ALA A 45 -8.05 14.63 -16.58
C ALA A 45 -8.17 16.09 -16.14
N ALA A 46 -9.39 16.57 -15.87
CA ALA A 46 -9.63 17.94 -15.41
C ALA A 46 -9.23 18.17 -13.94
N ARG A 47 -9.33 17.14 -13.10
CA ARG A 47 -9.05 17.24 -11.66
C ARG A 47 -7.64 16.78 -11.30
N LYS A 48 -7.11 15.84 -12.07
CA LYS A 48 -5.82 15.18 -11.81
C LYS A 48 -5.71 14.62 -10.38
N ASP A 49 -6.82 14.08 -9.85
CA ASP A 49 -6.96 13.55 -8.48
C ASP A 49 -7.41 12.09 -8.55
N LEU A 50 -6.53 11.15 -8.18
CA LEU A 50 -6.81 9.73 -8.11
C LEU A 50 -6.80 9.26 -6.66
N ARG A 51 -7.97 8.90 -6.15
CA ARG A 51 -8.16 8.39 -4.79
C ARG A 51 -8.06 6.87 -4.78
N ILE A 52 -6.96 6.38 -4.26
CA ILE A 52 -6.65 4.96 -4.22
C ILE A 52 -6.48 4.54 -2.75
N TRP A 53 -7.11 3.46 -2.37
CA TRP A 53 -7.05 2.91 -1.04
C TRP A 53 -6.56 1.47 -1.04
N CYS A 54 -5.55 1.18 -0.22
CA CYS A 54 -5.07 -0.16 0.14
C CYS A 54 -5.53 -0.44 1.57
N GLY A 55 -6.53 -1.33 1.73
CA GLY A 55 -7.25 -1.50 3.00
C GLY A 55 -6.60 -2.44 4.00
N ALA A 56 -5.59 -3.22 3.61
CA ALA A 56 -4.81 -4.12 4.47
C ALA A 56 -3.34 -4.07 4.05
N ALA A 57 -2.68 -2.99 4.43
CA ALA A 57 -1.36 -2.61 3.92
C ALA A 57 -0.22 -3.51 4.43
N SER A 58 -0.42 -4.22 5.55
CA SER A 58 0.61 -5.02 6.22
C SER A 58 1.93 -4.26 6.36
N SER A 59 3.05 -4.87 6.02
CA SER A 59 4.39 -4.26 6.10
C SER A 59 4.75 -3.36 4.91
N GLY A 60 3.78 -3.01 4.05
CA GLY A 60 3.90 -1.92 3.07
C GLY A 60 4.24 -2.35 1.64
N GLU A 61 4.47 -3.64 1.39
CA GLU A 61 4.84 -4.13 0.06
C GLU A 61 3.76 -3.79 -0.99
N GLU A 62 2.49 -4.03 -0.68
CA GLU A 62 1.38 -3.75 -1.60
C GLU A 62 1.20 -2.26 -1.88
N PRO A 63 1.07 -1.35 -0.89
CA PRO A 63 0.91 0.07 -1.19
C PRO A 63 2.13 0.68 -1.91
N TYR A 64 3.35 0.22 -1.64
CA TYR A 64 4.51 0.65 -2.43
C TYR A 64 4.48 0.11 -3.86
N MET A 65 3.98 -1.12 -4.09
CA MET A 65 3.76 -1.62 -5.45
C MET A 65 2.76 -0.75 -6.21
N ILE A 66 1.64 -0.36 -5.58
CA ILE A 66 0.67 0.55 -6.18
C ILE A 66 1.35 1.89 -6.55
N ALA A 67 2.11 2.47 -5.63
CA ALA A 67 2.82 3.73 -5.86
C ALA A 67 3.88 3.62 -6.97
N MET A 68 4.62 2.51 -7.05
CA MET A 68 5.56 2.24 -8.15
C MET A 68 4.86 2.16 -9.50
N VAL A 69 3.72 1.46 -9.57
CA VAL A 69 2.91 1.35 -10.79
C VAL A 69 2.40 2.71 -11.25
N LEU A 70 1.93 3.54 -10.33
CA LEU A 70 1.47 4.91 -10.62
C LEU A 70 2.62 5.78 -11.14
N ALA A 71 3.75 5.78 -10.46
CA ALA A 71 4.93 6.53 -10.87
C ALA A 71 5.49 6.07 -12.23
N ASP A 72 5.35 4.79 -12.55
CA ASP A 72 5.76 4.23 -13.83
C ASP A 72 4.77 4.55 -14.96
N PHE A 73 3.46 4.51 -14.66
CA PHE A 73 2.40 4.83 -15.63
C PHE A 73 2.39 6.31 -16.01
N PHE A 74 2.45 7.21 -15.03
CA PHE A 74 2.41 8.65 -15.29
C PHE A 74 3.75 9.23 -15.74
N GLY A 75 4.87 8.58 -15.40
CA GLY A 75 6.20 9.03 -15.80
C GLY A 75 6.45 10.50 -15.43
N MET A 76 6.80 11.33 -16.39
CA MET A 76 7.04 12.76 -16.18
C MET A 76 5.79 13.56 -15.79
N GLU A 77 4.60 13.06 -16.09
CA GLU A 77 3.34 13.73 -15.71
C GLU A 77 2.97 13.47 -14.24
N HIS A 78 3.64 12.54 -13.55
CA HIS A 78 3.31 12.14 -12.19
C HIS A 78 3.23 13.33 -11.22
N ALA A 79 4.14 14.28 -11.33
CA ALA A 79 4.14 15.49 -10.50
C ALA A 79 2.91 16.41 -10.70
N GLN A 80 2.15 16.22 -11.78
CA GLN A 80 0.94 17.00 -12.07
C GLN A 80 -0.33 16.35 -11.50
N TRP A 81 -0.24 15.13 -10.97
CA TRP A 81 -1.35 14.34 -10.49
C TRP A 81 -1.24 14.13 -8.98
N ASP A 82 -2.35 14.23 -8.26
CA ASP A 82 -2.44 13.70 -6.90
C ASP A 82 -2.81 12.21 -7.00
N THR A 83 -1.80 11.36 -6.82
CA THR A 83 -1.91 9.89 -6.92
C THR A 83 -1.64 9.21 -5.59
N LYS A 84 -1.67 9.97 -4.49
CA LYS A 84 -1.32 9.43 -3.17
C LYS A 84 -2.21 8.26 -2.78
N VAL A 85 -1.56 7.18 -2.38
CA VAL A 85 -2.20 5.95 -1.94
C VAL A 85 -2.48 6.06 -0.44
N LEU A 86 -3.75 6.00 -0.04
CA LEU A 86 -4.10 5.78 1.36
C LEU A 86 -3.89 4.29 1.67
N ALA A 87 -3.03 3.99 2.62
CA ALA A 87 -2.70 2.65 3.05
C ALA A 87 -3.10 2.46 4.52
N THR A 88 -3.97 1.50 4.80
CA THR A 88 -4.47 1.28 6.15
C THR A 88 -4.25 -0.14 6.62
N ASP A 89 -4.02 -0.31 7.92
CA ASP A 89 -3.97 -1.61 8.57
C ASP A 89 -4.43 -1.46 10.03
N ILE A 90 -4.92 -2.52 10.63
CA ILE A 90 -5.30 -2.54 12.04
C ILE A 90 -4.07 -2.60 12.94
N SER A 91 -2.98 -3.26 12.49
CA SER A 91 -1.75 -3.49 13.24
C SER A 91 -0.80 -2.29 13.14
N THR A 92 -0.63 -1.58 14.24
CA THR A 92 0.34 -0.47 14.33
C THR A 92 1.78 -0.95 14.13
N LYS A 93 2.09 -2.19 14.53
CA LYS A 93 3.43 -2.79 14.37
C LYS A 93 3.83 -2.94 12.91
N VAL A 94 2.92 -3.41 12.05
CA VAL A 94 3.23 -3.56 10.63
C VAL A 94 3.24 -2.21 9.92
N LEU A 95 2.39 -1.26 10.31
CA LEU A 95 2.43 0.11 9.81
C LEU A 95 3.76 0.81 10.10
N GLN A 96 4.35 0.59 11.28
CA GLN A 96 5.68 1.12 11.61
C GLN A 96 6.75 0.56 10.66
N LYS A 97 6.71 -0.75 10.35
CA LYS A 97 7.60 -1.35 9.35
C LYS A 97 7.38 -0.75 7.97
N ALA A 98 6.13 -0.63 7.55
CA ALA A 98 5.76 -0.01 6.28
C ALA A 98 6.27 1.43 6.17
N MET A 99 6.08 2.25 7.19
CA MET A 99 6.57 3.64 7.24
C MET A 99 8.10 3.71 7.23
N ALA A 100 8.80 2.78 7.89
CA ALA A 100 10.26 2.68 7.80
C ALA A 100 10.69 2.37 6.35
N GLY A 101 9.93 1.52 5.64
CA GLY A 101 10.17 1.17 4.24
C GLY A 101 11.51 0.50 4.02
N ILE A 102 11.96 -0.33 4.98
CA ILE A 102 13.24 -1.04 4.95
C ILE A 102 12.99 -2.52 4.69
N TYR A 103 13.62 -3.05 3.66
CA TYR A 103 13.44 -4.42 3.19
C TYR A 103 14.79 -5.08 2.92
N SER A 104 14.86 -6.41 3.10
CA SER A 104 16.06 -7.19 2.78
C SER A 104 16.21 -7.39 1.27
N ASP A 105 17.40 -7.76 0.85
CA ASP A 105 17.68 -8.18 -0.55
C ASP A 105 16.74 -9.29 -1.01
N GLU A 106 16.50 -10.27 -0.14
CA GLU A 106 15.61 -11.41 -0.40
C GLU A 106 14.15 -10.96 -0.65
N GLN A 107 13.65 -9.97 0.12
CA GLN A 107 12.31 -9.43 -0.08
C GLN A 107 12.17 -8.68 -1.42
N LEU A 108 13.25 -8.13 -1.95
CA LEU A 108 13.27 -7.39 -3.21
C LEU A 108 13.64 -8.23 -4.44
N LYS A 109 13.93 -9.52 -4.28
CA LYS A 109 14.46 -10.38 -5.36
C LYS A 109 13.59 -10.44 -6.61
N ASN A 110 12.26 -10.37 -6.43
CA ASN A 110 11.31 -10.45 -7.53
C ASN A 110 10.99 -9.09 -8.17
N ILE A 111 11.49 -7.98 -7.59
CA ILE A 111 11.30 -6.64 -8.16
C ILE A 111 12.23 -6.48 -9.36
N PRO A 112 11.73 -6.04 -10.53
CA PRO A 112 12.56 -5.76 -11.70
C PRO A 112 13.71 -4.81 -11.37
N GLU A 113 14.90 -5.07 -11.91
CA GLU A 113 16.13 -4.34 -11.56
C GLU A 113 15.98 -2.83 -11.78
N HIS A 114 15.30 -2.40 -12.86
CA HIS A 114 15.07 -0.98 -13.14
C HIS A 114 14.19 -0.31 -12.08
N TRP A 115 13.17 -1.02 -11.54
CA TRP A 115 12.36 -0.50 -10.42
C TRP A 115 13.15 -0.49 -9.13
N ARG A 116 13.95 -1.52 -8.88
CA ARG A 116 14.80 -1.58 -7.70
C ARG A 116 15.78 -0.39 -7.66
N LYS A 117 16.45 -0.10 -8.78
CA LYS A 117 17.33 1.08 -8.90
C LYS A 117 16.60 2.41 -8.79
N LYS A 118 15.39 2.50 -9.35
CA LYS A 118 14.58 3.74 -9.37
C LYS A 118 13.99 4.06 -8.00
N PHE A 119 13.47 3.06 -7.29
CA PHE A 119 12.62 3.27 -6.11
C PHE A 119 13.28 2.93 -4.78
N PHE A 120 14.42 2.29 -4.79
CA PHE A 120 15.14 1.91 -3.57
C PHE A 120 16.57 2.44 -3.59
N HIS A 121 17.13 2.59 -2.38
CA HIS A 121 18.56 2.79 -2.20
C HIS A 121 19.09 1.80 -1.17
N LYS A 122 20.33 1.37 -1.36
CA LYS A 122 21.01 0.43 -0.48
C LYS A 122 21.47 1.13 0.78
N LEU A 123 21.21 0.54 1.94
CA LEU A 123 21.67 1.07 3.22
C LEU A 123 23.12 0.68 3.50
N ALA A 124 23.78 1.42 4.38
CA ALA A 124 25.10 1.08 4.91
C ALA A 124 25.05 -0.32 5.54
N GLY A 125 26.05 -1.17 5.25
CA GLY A 125 26.02 -2.58 5.65
C GLY A 125 25.59 -3.56 4.56
N GLY A 126 24.97 -3.08 3.48
CA GLY A 126 24.85 -3.79 2.20
C GLY A 126 23.81 -4.90 2.09
N THR A 127 23.04 -5.22 3.14
CA THR A 127 22.04 -6.30 3.15
C THR A 127 20.59 -5.80 3.11
N GLN A 128 20.39 -4.51 3.30
CA GLN A 128 19.07 -3.88 3.35
C GLN A 128 18.96 -2.72 2.36
N TYR A 129 17.73 -2.48 1.95
CA TYR A 129 17.34 -1.39 1.05
C TYR A 129 16.21 -0.61 1.68
N GLN A 130 16.22 0.70 1.46
CA GLN A 130 15.13 1.56 1.88
C GLN A 130 14.43 2.14 0.66
N VAL A 131 13.12 2.22 0.73
CA VAL A 131 12.29 2.94 -0.24
C VAL A 131 12.73 4.39 -0.27
N ARG A 132 12.94 4.96 -1.46
CA ARG A 132 13.33 6.37 -1.62
C ARG A 132 12.24 7.29 -1.10
N GLN A 133 12.64 8.43 -0.57
CA GLN A 133 11.74 9.36 0.10
C GLN A 133 10.62 9.87 -0.84
N GLU A 134 10.93 10.03 -2.11
CA GLU A 134 9.97 10.44 -3.14
C GLU A 134 8.80 9.46 -3.22
N LEU A 135 9.09 8.16 -3.25
CA LEU A 135 8.03 7.13 -3.27
C LEU A 135 7.33 7.00 -1.91
N LYS A 136 8.05 7.16 -0.80
CA LYS A 136 7.44 7.16 0.55
C LYS A 136 6.42 8.28 0.70
N ASN A 137 6.65 9.44 0.11
CA ASN A 137 5.74 10.58 0.13
C ASN A 137 4.43 10.33 -0.66
N GLU A 138 4.41 9.32 -1.54
CA GLU A 138 3.23 8.92 -2.30
C GLU A 138 2.29 7.98 -1.51
N VAL A 139 2.69 7.53 -0.31
CA VAL A 139 1.89 6.62 0.50
C VAL A 139 1.58 7.23 1.87
N ILE A 140 0.29 7.29 2.19
CA ILE A 140 -0.21 7.81 3.47
C ILE A 140 -0.65 6.63 4.32
N PHE A 141 0.13 6.29 5.34
CA PHE A 141 -0.21 5.20 6.27
C PHE A 141 -1.11 5.69 7.40
N ARG A 142 -2.19 4.95 7.70
CA ARG A 142 -3.12 5.20 8.82
C ARG A 142 -3.57 3.91 9.45
N GLN A 143 -3.75 3.92 10.76
CA GLN A 143 -4.42 2.82 11.45
C GLN A 143 -5.91 2.87 11.14
N PHE A 144 -6.49 1.73 10.74
CA PHE A 144 -7.92 1.60 10.51
C PHE A 144 -8.35 0.14 10.65
N ASN A 145 -9.47 -0.09 11.32
CA ASN A 145 -10.11 -1.38 11.40
C ASN A 145 -11.20 -1.46 10.33
N LEU A 146 -11.12 -2.44 9.44
CA LEU A 146 -12.11 -2.64 8.36
C LEU A 146 -13.52 -2.95 8.87
N MET A 147 -13.66 -3.27 10.17
CA MET A 147 -14.96 -3.46 10.84
C MET A 147 -15.60 -2.15 11.31
N ASP A 148 -14.84 -1.05 11.31
CA ASP A 148 -15.35 0.26 11.70
C ASP A 148 -16.08 0.95 10.54
N PRO A 149 -16.99 1.90 10.83
CA PRO A 149 -17.60 2.72 9.79
C PRO A 149 -16.56 3.45 8.95
N PHE A 150 -16.71 3.40 7.62
CA PHE A 150 -15.76 4.04 6.70
C PHE A 150 -15.83 5.57 6.82
N PRO A 151 -14.70 6.25 7.13
CA PRO A 151 -14.66 7.69 7.36
C PRO A 151 -14.55 8.51 6.07
N PHE A 152 -14.68 7.90 4.91
CA PHE A 152 -14.41 8.54 3.63
C PHE A 152 -15.53 9.50 3.22
N ARG A 153 -15.21 10.78 3.07
CA ARG A 153 -16.14 11.80 2.56
C ARG A 153 -16.33 11.75 1.05
N ARG A 154 -15.35 11.20 0.32
CA ARG A 154 -15.38 11.06 -1.14
C ARG A 154 -15.22 9.60 -1.53
N ARG A 155 -15.84 9.20 -2.63
CA ARG A 155 -15.69 7.85 -3.17
C ARG A 155 -14.25 7.62 -3.63
N MET A 156 -13.71 6.44 -3.35
CA MET A 156 -12.44 5.97 -3.90
C MET A 156 -12.61 5.62 -5.38
N HIS A 157 -11.60 5.89 -6.18
CA HIS A 157 -11.57 5.46 -7.58
C HIS A 157 -11.17 3.99 -7.71
N THR A 158 -10.25 3.54 -6.84
CA THR A 158 -9.81 2.16 -6.78
C THR A 158 -9.59 1.76 -5.33
N ILE A 159 -9.96 0.52 -5.00
CA ILE A 159 -9.78 -0.08 -3.68
C ILE A 159 -9.05 -1.41 -3.86
N PHE A 160 -7.94 -1.58 -3.15
CA PHE A 160 -7.22 -2.84 -3.02
C PHE A 160 -7.55 -3.45 -1.66
N LEU A 161 -8.27 -4.58 -1.66
CA LEU A 161 -8.62 -5.39 -0.49
C LEU A 161 -8.23 -6.84 -0.77
N ARG A 162 -6.92 -7.04 -1.00
CA ARG A 162 -6.39 -8.34 -1.40
C ARG A 162 -6.04 -9.18 -0.17
N ASN A 163 -6.37 -10.46 -0.25
CA ASN A 163 -6.02 -11.46 0.76
C ASN A 163 -6.47 -11.14 2.22
N VAL A 164 -7.45 -10.26 2.40
CA VAL A 164 -8.02 -9.89 3.69
C VAL A 164 -9.49 -10.32 3.81
N MET A 165 -10.27 -10.24 2.72
CA MET A 165 -11.68 -10.63 2.71
C MET A 165 -11.92 -12.12 3.03
N ILE A 166 -10.88 -12.96 2.90
CA ILE A 166 -10.93 -14.39 3.24
C ILE A 166 -11.14 -14.64 4.74
N TYR A 167 -10.82 -13.66 5.59
CA TYR A 167 -10.99 -13.73 7.04
C TYR A 167 -12.37 -13.25 7.52
N PHE A 168 -13.19 -12.70 6.62
CA PHE A 168 -14.51 -12.16 6.97
C PHE A 168 -15.60 -13.21 6.73
N ASP A 169 -16.62 -13.22 7.59
CA ASP A 169 -17.83 -13.99 7.36
C ASP A 169 -18.69 -13.36 6.24
N GLU A 170 -19.68 -14.10 5.76
CA GLU A 170 -20.55 -13.66 4.65
C GLU A 170 -21.35 -12.40 4.97
N LYS A 171 -21.66 -12.15 6.25
CA LYS A 171 -22.38 -10.95 6.68
C LYS A 171 -21.48 -9.70 6.61
N THR A 172 -20.22 -9.86 6.98
CA THR A 172 -19.22 -8.78 7.00
C THR A 172 -18.75 -8.40 5.59
N LYS A 173 -18.81 -9.33 4.63
CA LYS A 173 -18.45 -9.08 3.23
C LYS A 173 -19.48 -8.23 2.46
N ARG A 174 -20.68 -8.04 3.01
CA ARG A 174 -21.77 -7.25 2.41
C ARG A 174 -21.80 -5.83 2.94
#